data_644549f50def4f4a4df19c21c3a78235
#
_entry.id   644549f50def4f4a4df19c21c3a78235
#
_cell.length_a   1.000
_cell.length_b   1.000
_cell.length_c   1.000
_cell.angle_alpha   90.00
_cell.angle_beta   90.00
_cell.angle_gamma   90.00
#
_symmetry.space_group_name_H-M   'P 1'
#
loop_
_entity.id
_entity.type
_entity.pdbx_description
1 polymer ?
#
loop_
_entity_poly.entity_id
_entity_poly.type
_entity_poly.pdbx_seq_one_letter_code
_entity_poly.pdbx_strand_id
1 'polypeptide(L)'
;MNLKTASLLAALFMPLAPAAAQQAPAPAEGAADAPWPEAWFEIFKLAPGKQEQFIHRLALSDEIAAAGGLPPTQLFFHQNGADFDVILFKPVTGVVPTPAQEAAMAKKRQQLGLSSGPAYFVEIREMVAEHSDSKTYGPVSAATWLARLGKARAENASTKKATGE
;
A
#
# COMPACT_ATOMS: atom_id res chain seq x y z
N MET A 1 -52.77 50.60 -7.31
CA MET A 1 -51.54 50.48 -8.12
C MET A 1 -50.88 49.17 -7.76
N ASN A 2 -51.05 48.13 -8.61
CA ASN A 2 -50.55 46.77 -8.36
C ASN A 2 -49.28 46.56 -9.20
N LEU A 3 -48.12 46.49 -8.56
CA LEU A 3 -46.87 46.06 -9.20
C LEU A 3 -46.79 44.54 -9.12
N LYS A 4 -46.89 43.84 -10.25
CA LYS A 4 -46.58 42.41 -10.40
C LYS A 4 -45.09 42.26 -10.67
N THR A 5 -44.35 41.73 -9.71
CA THR A 5 -42.98 41.31 -9.89
C THR A 5 -42.97 39.91 -10.54
N ALA A 6 -42.50 39.82 -11.77
CA ALA A 6 -42.23 38.54 -12.46
C ALA A 6 -40.80 38.08 -12.13
N SER A 7 -40.70 36.98 -11.39
CA SER A 7 -39.42 36.29 -11.15
C SER A 7 -39.08 35.45 -12.36
N LEU A 8 -37.99 35.77 -13.02
CA LEU A 8 -37.40 35.01 -14.10
C LEU A 8 -36.50 33.94 -13.52
N LEU A 9 -36.92 32.67 -13.58
CA LEU A 9 -36.09 31.51 -13.19
C LEU A 9 -35.23 31.15 -14.39
N ALA A 10 -33.94 31.54 -14.36
CA ALA A 10 -32.94 31.09 -15.33
C ALA A 10 -32.44 29.71 -14.93
N ALA A 11 -32.89 28.67 -15.63
CA ALA A 11 -32.35 27.32 -15.48
C ALA A 11 -30.96 27.24 -16.12
N LEU A 12 -29.93 27.11 -15.30
CA LEU A 12 -28.55 26.91 -15.73
C LEU A 12 -28.38 25.43 -16.16
N PHE A 13 -28.50 25.16 -17.46
CA PHE A 13 -28.10 23.88 -18.05
C PHE A 13 -26.58 23.86 -18.13
N MET A 14 -25.90 23.21 -17.18
CA MET A 14 -24.50 22.82 -17.34
C MET A 14 -24.45 21.54 -18.20
N PRO A 15 -23.70 21.52 -19.33
CA PRO A 15 -23.45 20.29 -20.07
C PRO A 15 -22.55 19.39 -19.20
N LEU A 16 -23.04 18.19 -18.86
CA LEU A 16 -22.18 17.13 -18.33
C LEU A 16 -21.18 16.77 -19.44
N ALA A 17 -19.93 17.15 -19.26
CA ALA A 17 -18.85 16.63 -20.10
C ALA A 17 -18.75 15.12 -19.83
N PRO A 18 -18.66 14.26 -20.89
CA PRO A 18 -18.44 12.84 -20.68
C PRO A 18 -17.09 12.67 -19.94
N ALA A 19 -17.13 12.00 -18.78
CA ALA A 19 -15.91 11.59 -18.10
C ALA A 19 -15.12 10.69 -19.08
N ALA A 20 -14.02 11.21 -19.61
CA ALA A 20 -13.10 10.40 -20.39
C ALA A 20 -12.65 9.26 -19.47
N ALA A 21 -13.07 8.04 -19.78
CA ALA A 21 -12.60 6.85 -19.11
C ALA A 21 -11.07 6.87 -19.22
N GLN A 22 -10.39 7.08 -18.10
CA GLN A 22 -8.93 7.06 -18.03
C GLN A 22 -8.49 5.64 -18.35
N GLN A 23 -8.12 5.43 -19.62
CA GLN A 23 -7.62 4.17 -20.10
C GLN A 23 -6.35 3.85 -19.30
N ALA A 24 -6.35 2.73 -18.58
CA ALA A 24 -5.15 2.29 -17.87
C ALA A 24 -3.98 2.26 -18.87
N PRO A 25 -2.81 2.77 -18.52
CA PRO A 25 -1.66 2.74 -19.41
C PRO A 25 -1.38 1.32 -19.86
N ALA A 26 -1.13 1.14 -21.16
CA ALA A 26 -0.73 -0.15 -21.71
C ALA A 26 0.51 -0.66 -20.95
N PRO A 27 0.64 -1.98 -20.73
CA PRO A 27 1.83 -2.54 -20.10
C PRO A 27 3.07 -2.08 -20.87
N ALA A 28 4.08 -1.57 -20.15
CA ALA A 28 5.36 -1.22 -20.77
C ALA A 28 5.96 -2.46 -21.45
N GLU A 29 6.57 -2.28 -22.63
CA GLU A 29 7.33 -3.34 -23.29
C GLU A 29 8.37 -3.91 -22.32
N GLY A 30 8.44 -5.24 -22.17
CA GLY A 30 9.31 -5.91 -21.21
C GLY A 30 8.70 -6.14 -19.81
N ALA A 31 7.53 -5.61 -19.50
CA ALA A 31 6.89 -5.82 -18.19
C ALA A 31 6.58 -7.30 -17.89
N ALA A 32 6.47 -8.14 -18.93
CA ALA A 32 6.26 -9.57 -18.81
C ALA A 32 7.52 -10.33 -18.32
N ASP A 33 8.72 -9.78 -18.53
CA ASP A 33 10.00 -10.41 -18.18
C ASP A 33 10.62 -9.88 -16.88
N ALA A 34 10.17 -8.72 -16.41
CA ALA A 34 10.64 -8.16 -15.14
C ALA A 34 10.26 -9.07 -13.96
N PRO A 35 11.03 -9.15 -12.88
CA PRO A 35 10.61 -9.82 -11.66
C PRO A 35 9.24 -9.34 -11.19
N TRP A 36 8.47 -10.22 -10.53
CA TRP A 36 7.24 -9.80 -9.90
C TRP A 36 7.54 -8.76 -8.82
N PRO A 37 6.91 -7.59 -8.84
CA PRO A 37 6.97 -6.73 -7.68
C PRO A 37 6.31 -7.46 -6.50
N GLU A 38 6.90 -7.34 -5.32
CA GLU A 38 6.40 -7.96 -4.10
C GLU A 38 6.08 -6.89 -3.07
N ALA A 39 5.11 -7.19 -2.22
CA ALA A 39 4.78 -6.34 -1.09
C ALA A 39 4.27 -7.16 0.09
N TRP A 40 4.44 -6.60 1.28
CA TRP A 40 3.78 -7.05 2.50
C TRP A 40 2.59 -6.16 2.81
N PHE A 41 1.49 -6.80 3.15
CA PHE A 41 0.36 -6.17 3.82
C PHE A 41 0.35 -6.69 5.26
N GLU A 42 0.54 -5.78 6.21
CA GLU A 42 0.36 -6.06 7.63
C GLU A 42 -1.01 -5.53 8.04
N ILE A 43 -1.91 -6.41 8.46
CA ILE A 43 -3.30 -6.09 8.76
C ILE A 43 -3.50 -6.15 10.27
N PHE A 44 -3.98 -5.05 10.84
CA PHE A 44 -4.10 -4.90 12.29
C PHE A 44 -5.55 -4.64 12.70
N LYS A 45 -5.99 -5.39 13.69
CA LYS A 45 -7.09 -5.02 14.58
C LYS A 45 -6.49 -4.50 15.86
N LEU A 46 -6.79 -3.27 16.20
CA LEU A 46 -6.18 -2.61 17.35
C LEU A 46 -6.96 -2.91 18.63
N ALA A 47 -6.28 -2.90 19.75
CA ALA A 47 -6.94 -3.01 21.04
C ALA A 47 -7.83 -1.78 21.28
N PRO A 48 -8.99 -1.91 21.94
CA PRO A 48 -9.90 -0.80 22.18
C PRO A 48 -9.21 0.39 22.86
N GLY A 49 -9.38 1.58 22.26
CA GLY A 49 -8.78 2.82 22.75
C GLY A 49 -7.29 2.98 22.47
N LYS A 50 -6.68 2.10 21.68
CA LYS A 50 -5.24 2.14 21.36
C LYS A 50 -4.93 2.70 19.97
N GLN A 51 -5.94 3.09 19.20
CA GLN A 51 -5.79 3.55 17.82
C GLN A 51 -4.80 4.72 17.71
N GLU A 52 -5.00 5.77 18.48
CA GLU A 52 -4.14 6.94 18.45
C GLU A 52 -2.70 6.60 18.89
N GLN A 53 -2.54 5.82 19.97
CA GLN A 53 -1.24 5.38 20.47
C GLN A 53 -0.48 4.58 19.40
N PHE A 54 -1.17 3.70 18.68
CA PHE A 54 -0.58 2.91 17.58
C PHE A 54 -0.12 3.81 16.43
N ILE A 55 -0.93 4.77 16.00
CA ILE A 55 -0.56 5.71 14.92
C ILE A 55 0.62 6.58 15.34
N HIS A 56 0.66 7.08 16.56
CA HIS A 56 1.84 7.80 17.08
C HIS A 56 3.09 6.92 17.04
N ARG A 57 2.96 5.64 17.40
CA ARG A 57 4.10 4.70 17.33
C ARG A 57 4.61 4.49 15.91
N LEU A 58 3.71 4.43 14.92
CA LEU A 58 4.07 4.37 13.51
C LEU A 58 4.76 5.64 13.03
N ALA A 59 4.27 6.82 13.41
CA ALA A 59 4.90 8.09 13.06
C ALA A 59 6.36 8.16 13.58
N LEU A 60 6.61 7.70 14.80
CA LEU A 60 7.99 7.59 15.32
C LEU A 60 8.83 6.56 14.55
N SER A 61 8.21 5.49 14.07
CA SER A 61 8.90 4.51 13.21
C SER A 61 9.26 5.11 11.85
N ASP A 62 8.42 5.96 11.28
CA ASP A 62 8.70 6.67 10.05
C ASP A 62 9.84 7.70 10.22
N GLU A 63 9.96 8.36 11.39
CA GLU A 63 11.12 9.20 11.70
C GLU A 63 12.42 8.40 11.73
N ILE A 64 12.38 7.16 12.24
CA ILE A 64 13.55 6.26 12.22
C ILE A 64 13.88 5.87 10.78
N ALA A 65 12.89 5.49 9.99
CA ALA A 65 13.05 5.14 8.59
C ALA A 65 13.66 6.30 7.78
N ALA A 66 13.14 7.52 7.99
CA ALA A 66 13.65 8.74 7.35
C ALA A 66 15.12 9.02 7.70
N ALA A 67 15.57 8.76 8.94
CA ALA A 67 16.97 8.88 9.32
C ALA A 67 17.90 7.93 8.55
N GLY A 68 17.37 6.79 8.08
CA GLY A 68 18.02 5.86 7.17
C GLY A 68 17.83 6.18 5.68
N GLY A 69 17.13 7.27 5.34
CA GLY A 69 16.78 7.60 3.95
C GLY A 69 15.71 6.68 3.35
N LEU A 70 14.93 6.01 4.17
CA LEU A 70 13.84 5.15 3.74
C LEU A 70 12.52 5.93 3.67
N PRO A 71 11.61 5.57 2.76
CA PRO A 71 10.30 6.22 2.66
C PRO A 71 9.42 5.87 3.89
N PRO A 72 8.40 6.70 4.19
CA PRO A 72 7.44 6.41 5.22
C PRO A 72 6.58 5.20 4.87
N THR A 73 6.02 4.56 5.88
CA THR A 73 5.06 3.48 5.73
C THR A 73 3.76 4.00 5.12
N GLN A 74 3.20 3.29 4.15
CA GLN A 74 1.88 3.63 3.60
C GLN A 74 0.79 2.97 4.42
N LEU A 75 -0.17 3.78 4.89
CA LEU A 75 -1.26 3.36 5.76
C LEU A 75 -2.60 3.45 5.03
N PHE A 76 -3.44 2.45 5.25
CA PHE A 76 -4.84 2.45 4.83
C PHE A 76 -5.70 2.23 6.06
N PHE A 77 -6.63 3.16 6.31
CA PHE A 77 -7.57 3.07 7.44
C PHE A 77 -8.87 2.44 6.99
N HIS A 78 -9.37 1.49 7.76
CA HIS A 78 -10.65 0.87 7.50
C HIS A 78 -11.80 1.86 7.69
N GLN A 79 -12.76 1.85 6.77
CA GLN A 79 -13.99 2.64 6.88
C GLN A 79 -15.23 1.77 7.09
N ASN A 80 -15.33 0.66 6.36
CA ASN A 80 -16.45 -0.27 6.47
C ASN A 80 -16.10 -1.64 5.86
N GLY A 81 -16.76 -2.71 6.29
CA GLY A 81 -16.60 -4.06 5.74
C GLY A 81 -15.95 -5.03 6.72
N ALA A 82 -14.73 -5.50 6.45
CA ALA A 82 -14.03 -6.51 7.25
C ALA A 82 -13.61 -6.00 8.64
N ASP A 83 -13.32 -6.93 9.54
CA ASP A 83 -12.98 -6.65 10.94
C ASP A 83 -11.47 -6.39 11.10
N PHE A 84 -11.01 -5.20 10.70
CA PHE A 84 -9.67 -4.68 10.97
C PHE A 84 -9.71 -3.15 11.05
N ASP A 85 -8.66 -2.53 11.61
CA ASP A 85 -8.57 -1.07 11.75
C ASP A 85 -7.61 -0.45 10.72
N VAL A 86 -6.44 -1.05 10.52
CA VAL A 86 -5.34 -0.48 9.73
C VAL A 86 -4.66 -1.55 8.90
N ILE A 87 -4.30 -1.19 7.67
CA ILE A 87 -3.37 -1.96 6.85
C ILE A 87 -2.10 -1.12 6.62
N LEU A 88 -0.95 -1.73 6.83
CA LEU A 88 0.35 -1.20 6.42
C LEU A 88 0.77 -1.87 5.12
N PHE A 89 1.12 -1.05 4.14
CA PHE A 89 1.67 -1.51 2.87
C PHE A 89 3.17 -1.25 2.83
N LYS A 90 3.94 -2.32 2.64
CA LYS A 90 5.41 -2.30 2.59
C LYS A 90 5.90 -2.95 1.31
N PRO A 91 6.25 -2.17 0.27
CA PRO A 91 6.83 -2.73 -0.94
C PRO A 91 8.19 -3.38 -0.63
N VAL A 92 8.41 -4.57 -1.20
CA VAL A 92 9.71 -5.25 -1.13
C VAL A 92 10.61 -4.66 -2.23
N THR A 93 11.48 -3.75 -1.84
CA THR A 93 12.36 -3.04 -2.79
C THR A 93 13.62 -3.83 -3.15
N GLY A 94 13.94 -4.88 -2.41
CA GLY A 94 15.22 -5.59 -2.52
C GLY A 94 16.44 -4.77 -2.04
N VAL A 95 16.21 -3.53 -1.60
CA VAL A 95 17.27 -2.65 -1.09
C VAL A 95 17.55 -3.00 0.36
N VAL A 96 18.77 -3.45 0.64
CA VAL A 96 19.26 -3.66 2.00
C VAL A 96 19.90 -2.35 2.48
N PRO A 97 19.52 -1.83 3.65
CA PRO A 97 20.16 -0.63 4.20
C PRO A 97 21.65 -0.82 4.36
N THR A 98 22.43 0.19 4.04
CA THR A 98 23.86 0.20 4.30
C THR A 98 24.15 0.26 5.80
N PRO A 99 25.34 -0.15 6.27
CA PRO A 99 25.72 -0.03 7.69
C PRO A 99 25.60 1.41 8.23
N ALA A 100 25.87 2.41 7.40
CA ALA A 100 25.71 3.82 7.78
C ALA A 100 24.23 4.20 7.99
N GLN A 101 23.32 3.72 7.15
CA GLN A 101 21.89 3.92 7.30
C GLN A 101 21.35 3.20 8.54
N GLU A 102 21.78 1.96 8.78
CA GLU A 102 21.41 1.23 9.99
C GLU A 102 21.88 1.94 11.26
N ALA A 103 23.10 2.45 11.27
CA ALA A 103 23.64 3.23 12.39
C ALA A 103 22.83 4.52 12.63
N ALA A 104 22.43 5.22 11.56
CA ALA A 104 21.59 6.42 11.65
C ALA A 104 20.21 6.09 12.23
N MET A 105 19.58 5.02 11.78
CA MET A 105 18.30 4.54 12.31
C MET A 105 18.39 4.11 13.78
N ALA A 106 19.46 3.40 14.16
CA ALA A 106 19.71 3.00 15.55
C ALA A 106 19.88 4.21 16.45
N LYS A 107 20.67 5.21 16.04
CA LYS A 107 20.86 6.47 16.74
C LYS A 107 19.54 7.22 16.93
N LYS A 108 18.73 7.33 15.85
CA LYS A 108 17.43 8.00 15.93
C LYS A 108 16.48 7.28 16.89
N ARG A 109 16.43 5.94 16.85
CA ARG A 109 15.64 5.14 17.81
C ARG A 109 16.02 5.43 19.25
N GLN A 110 17.33 5.48 19.54
CA GLN A 110 17.84 5.80 20.87
C GLN A 110 17.45 7.22 21.30
N GLN A 111 17.56 8.21 20.41
CA GLN A 111 17.16 9.60 20.69
C GLN A 111 15.67 9.72 21.02
N LEU A 112 14.81 8.91 20.39
CA LEU A 112 13.37 8.86 20.65
C LEU A 112 13.01 8.03 21.89
N GLY A 113 13.99 7.38 22.54
CA GLY A 113 13.75 6.53 23.71
C GLY A 113 12.91 5.28 23.42
N LEU A 114 12.92 4.82 22.15
CA LEU A 114 12.07 3.73 21.72
C LEU A 114 12.73 2.37 21.99
N SER A 115 11.92 1.44 22.49
CA SER A 115 12.32 0.07 22.73
C SER A 115 12.67 -0.69 21.43
N SER A 116 13.44 -1.75 21.55
CA SER A 116 13.77 -2.69 20.48
C SER A 116 13.81 -4.12 21.01
N GLY A 117 13.83 -5.11 20.09
CA GLY A 117 13.86 -6.51 20.47
C GLY A 117 12.66 -6.94 21.32
N PRO A 118 12.85 -7.77 22.36
CA PRO A 118 11.75 -8.28 23.18
C PRO A 118 10.88 -7.21 23.84
N ALA A 119 11.47 -6.09 24.28
CA ALA A 119 10.72 -4.99 24.88
C ALA A 119 9.77 -4.32 23.86
N TYR A 120 10.22 -4.11 22.62
CA TYR A 120 9.35 -3.65 21.54
C TYR A 120 8.19 -4.60 21.29
N PHE A 121 8.45 -5.91 21.31
CA PHE A 121 7.42 -6.91 21.08
C PHE A 121 6.31 -6.83 22.15
N VAL A 122 6.66 -6.65 23.40
CA VAL A 122 5.67 -6.49 24.49
C VAL A 122 4.88 -5.20 24.30
N GLU A 123 5.56 -4.10 24.04
CA GLU A 123 4.95 -2.77 23.85
C GLU A 123 3.93 -2.77 22.69
N ILE A 124 4.29 -3.33 21.53
CA ILE A 124 3.39 -3.35 20.37
C ILE A 124 2.16 -4.24 20.61
N ARG A 125 2.33 -5.36 21.34
CA ARG A 125 1.24 -6.30 21.66
C ARG A 125 0.17 -5.69 22.58
N GLU A 126 0.51 -4.68 23.36
CA GLU A 126 -0.48 -3.94 24.16
C GLU A 126 -1.44 -3.11 23.31
N MET A 127 -1.03 -2.75 22.09
CA MET A 127 -1.81 -1.93 21.17
C MET A 127 -2.58 -2.75 20.13
N VAL A 128 -2.25 -4.03 19.96
CA VAL A 128 -2.76 -4.88 18.89
C VAL A 128 -3.57 -6.03 19.47
N ALA A 129 -4.85 -6.12 19.08
CA ALA A 129 -5.70 -7.26 19.44
C ALA A 129 -5.44 -8.45 18.51
N GLU A 130 -5.42 -8.19 17.19
CA GLU A 130 -5.15 -9.20 16.17
C GLU A 130 -4.22 -8.64 15.11
N HIS A 131 -3.39 -9.53 14.53
CA HIS A 131 -2.44 -9.17 13.49
C HIS A 131 -2.27 -10.32 12.50
N SER A 132 -2.25 -10.00 11.21
CA SER A 132 -1.91 -10.95 10.16
C SER A 132 -1.03 -10.30 9.10
N ASP A 133 -0.10 -11.08 8.56
CA ASP A 133 0.79 -10.68 7.49
C ASP A 133 0.44 -11.42 6.21
N SER A 134 0.46 -10.70 5.09
CA SER A 134 0.27 -11.30 3.77
C SER A 134 1.34 -10.79 2.81
N LYS A 135 2.16 -11.72 2.32
CA LYS A 135 3.08 -11.43 1.22
C LYS A 135 2.34 -11.58 -0.10
N THR A 136 2.44 -10.59 -0.96
CA THR A 136 1.70 -10.53 -2.23
C THR A 136 2.62 -10.20 -3.39
N TYR A 137 2.20 -10.57 -4.59
CA TYR A 137 2.74 -10.03 -5.83
C TYR A 137 1.93 -8.80 -6.23
N GLY A 138 2.61 -7.67 -6.45
CA GLY A 138 1.99 -6.41 -6.83
C GLY A 138 2.64 -5.20 -6.17
N PRO A 139 2.14 -3.99 -6.55
CA PRO A 139 0.98 -3.74 -7.42
C PRO A 139 1.26 -4.07 -8.89
N VAL A 140 0.31 -4.71 -9.56
CA VAL A 140 0.34 -4.98 -11.00
C VAL A 140 -1.04 -4.74 -11.61
N SER A 141 -1.09 -4.35 -12.90
CA SER A 141 -2.35 -4.27 -13.62
C SER A 141 -2.87 -5.65 -14.03
N ALA A 142 -4.18 -5.78 -14.20
CA ALA A 142 -4.77 -6.99 -14.77
C ALA A 142 -4.18 -7.33 -16.14
N ALA A 143 -3.90 -6.34 -16.97
CA ALA A 143 -3.27 -6.53 -18.28
C ALA A 143 -1.86 -7.13 -18.14
N THR A 144 -1.04 -6.64 -17.21
CA THR A 144 0.30 -7.20 -16.93
C THR A 144 0.20 -8.64 -16.45
N TRP A 145 -0.75 -8.92 -15.54
CA TRP A 145 -0.99 -10.29 -15.07
C TRP A 145 -1.34 -11.24 -16.20
N LEU A 146 -2.29 -10.86 -17.07
CA LEU A 146 -2.72 -11.68 -18.20
C LEU A 146 -1.62 -11.89 -19.23
N ALA A 147 -0.79 -10.89 -19.51
CA ALA A 147 0.35 -11.02 -20.40
C ALA A 147 1.35 -12.07 -19.88
N ARG A 148 1.69 -12.03 -18.58
CA ARG A 148 2.57 -13.03 -17.95
C ARG A 148 1.98 -14.42 -17.94
N LEU A 149 0.67 -14.55 -17.67
CA LEU A 149 -0.03 -15.83 -17.74
C LEU A 149 0.01 -16.42 -19.13
N GLY A 150 -0.20 -15.59 -20.17
CA GLY A 150 -0.10 -16.01 -21.57
C GLY A 150 1.29 -16.53 -21.91
N LYS A 151 2.35 -15.81 -21.52
CA LYS A 151 3.74 -16.21 -21.71
C LYS A 151 4.03 -17.56 -21.03
N ALA A 152 3.70 -17.71 -19.75
CA ALA A 152 3.92 -18.95 -19.01
C ALA A 152 3.20 -20.15 -19.65
N ARG A 153 1.98 -19.96 -20.16
CA ARG A 153 1.24 -21.00 -20.87
C ARG A 153 1.94 -21.42 -22.19
N ALA A 154 2.46 -20.46 -22.93
CA ALA A 154 3.19 -20.72 -24.19
C ALA A 154 4.49 -21.49 -23.92
N GLU A 155 5.25 -21.10 -22.90
CA GLU A 155 6.48 -21.78 -22.46
C GLU A 155 6.20 -23.23 -22.06
N ASN A 156 5.17 -23.47 -21.23
CA ASN A 156 4.78 -24.80 -20.80
C ASN A 156 4.34 -25.69 -21.99
N ALA A 157 3.61 -25.14 -22.96
CA ALA A 157 3.21 -25.86 -24.15
C ALA A 157 4.41 -26.24 -25.02
N SER A 158 5.41 -25.37 -25.13
CA SER A 158 6.66 -25.61 -25.87
C SER A 158 7.50 -26.71 -25.20
N THR A 159 7.57 -26.69 -23.87
CA THR A 159 8.32 -27.70 -23.09
C THR A 159 7.68 -29.09 -23.25
N LYS A 160 6.36 -29.21 -23.13
CA LYS A 160 5.66 -30.48 -23.35
C LYS A 160 5.86 -31.05 -24.74
N LYS A 161 5.85 -30.20 -25.77
CA LYS A 161 6.14 -30.62 -27.15
C LYS A 161 7.58 -31.11 -27.33
N ALA A 162 8.54 -30.54 -26.60
CA ALA A 162 9.95 -30.95 -26.65
C ALA A 162 10.22 -32.26 -25.90
N THR A 163 9.46 -32.55 -24.84
CA THR A 163 9.62 -33.79 -24.02
C THR A 163 8.78 -34.97 -24.55
N GLY A 164 7.95 -34.77 -25.57
CA GLY A 164 7.18 -35.84 -26.19
C GLY A 164 5.99 -36.35 -25.38
N GLU A 165 5.53 -35.55 -24.37
CA GLU A 165 4.31 -35.80 -23.60
C GLU A 165 3.06 -35.17 -24.22
#